data_efa8466cabb52f152a224c149c773662
#
_entry.id   efa8466cabb52f152a224c149c773662
#
_cell.length_a   1.000
_cell.length_b   1.000
_cell.length_c   1.000
_cell.angle_alpha   90.00
_cell.angle_beta   90.00
_cell.angle_gamma   90.00
#
_symmetry.space_group_name_H-M   'P 1'
#
loop_
_entity.id
_entity.type
_entity.pdbx_description
1 polymer ?
#
loop_
_entity_poly.entity_id
_entity_poly.type
_entity_poly.pdbx_seq_one_letter_code
_entity_poly.pdbx_strand_id
1 'polypeptide(L)'
;MITLVGSTLTSANPIVTSASECLEYKWQSVLASLVHSILTFVATVIFTVLFAGLMPEVAEQTLPTLYAMCGLLGTSPLIITLFAVLAIACVLSTAVTYMYGISERWAPVINAKVPAVSKFAWKVIIAVFFAVVSILGNKIGLIAIVQYGYTGLGVLSLPVLILPGYFLYPYR
;
A
#
# COMPACT_ATOMS: atom_id res chain seq x y z
N MET A 1 -14.69 -9.73 -4.68
CA MET A 1 -14.53 -8.60 -5.60
C MET A 1 -14.62 -7.24 -4.89
N ILE A 2 -15.67 -6.95 -4.12
CA ILE A 2 -15.84 -5.68 -3.37
C ILE A 2 -14.69 -5.42 -2.39
N THR A 3 -14.24 -6.45 -1.66
CA THR A 3 -13.12 -6.37 -0.71
C THR A 3 -11.79 -6.01 -1.39
N LEU A 4 -11.57 -6.51 -2.59
CA LEU A 4 -10.35 -6.25 -3.37
C LEU A 4 -10.34 -4.80 -3.87
N VAL A 5 -11.46 -4.27 -4.35
CA VAL A 5 -11.62 -2.86 -4.72
C VAL A 5 -11.43 -1.96 -3.50
N GLY A 6 -12.04 -2.31 -2.37
CA GLY A 6 -11.90 -1.55 -1.13
C GLY A 6 -10.47 -1.52 -0.60
N SER A 7 -9.74 -2.62 -0.64
CA SER A 7 -8.33 -2.67 -0.20
C SER A 7 -7.41 -1.85 -1.11
N THR A 8 -7.62 -1.88 -2.43
CA THR A 8 -6.87 -1.04 -3.38
C THR A 8 -7.14 0.44 -3.17
N LEU A 9 -8.38 0.85 -2.94
CA LEU A 9 -8.73 2.24 -2.63
C LEU A 9 -8.06 2.71 -1.33
N THR A 10 -8.07 1.87 -0.29
CA THR A 10 -7.43 2.21 0.99
C THR A 10 -5.92 2.33 0.84
N SER A 11 -5.30 1.45 0.08
CA SER A 11 -3.85 1.45 -0.17
C SER A 11 -3.38 2.64 -1.02
N ALA A 12 -4.21 3.14 -1.93
CA ALA A 12 -3.90 4.30 -2.77
C ALA A 12 -3.96 5.63 -2.00
N ASN A 13 -4.76 5.72 -0.94
CA ASN A 13 -5.01 6.96 -0.21
C ASN A 13 -3.75 7.68 0.32
N PRO A 14 -2.78 7.03 0.98
CA PRO A 14 -1.57 7.68 1.47
C PRO A 14 -0.72 8.25 0.33
N ILE A 15 -0.66 7.53 -0.78
CA ILE A 15 0.11 7.92 -1.98
C ILE A 15 -0.52 9.16 -2.61
N VAL A 16 -1.85 9.16 -2.78
CA VAL A 16 -2.59 10.31 -3.33
C VAL A 16 -2.46 11.53 -2.41
N THR A 17 -2.48 11.33 -1.09
CA THR A 17 -2.35 12.43 -0.12
C THR A 17 -0.95 13.06 -0.19
N SER A 18 0.11 12.27 -0.28
CA SER A 18 1.47 12.79 -0.41
C SER A 18 1.71 13.48 -1.77
N ALA A 19 1.10 12.99 -2.83
CA ALA A 19 1.18 13.59 -4.16
C ALA A 19 0.33 14.86 -4.29
N SER A 20 -0.72 15.03 -3.49
CA SER A 20 -1.64 16.17 -3.57
C SER A 20 -0.98 17.52 -3.29
N GLU A 21 0.10 17.52 -2.50
CA GLU A 21 0.89 18.74 -2.23
C GLU A 21 1.63 19.27 -3.46
N CYS A 22 1.87 18.41 -4.46
CA CYS A 22 2.56 18.76 -5.71
C CYS A 22 1.59 19.12 -6.85
N LEU A 23 0.26 18.98 -6.63
CA LEU A 23 -0.75 19.20 -7.66
C LEU A 23 -1.39 20.57 -7.52
N GLU A 24 -1.14 21.45 -8.49
CA GLU A 24 -1.69 22.81 -8.50
C GLU A 24 -3.09 22.88 -9.15
N TYR A 25 -3.37 22.00 -10.12
CA TYR A 25 -4.60 22.04 -10.90
C TYR A 25 -5.40 20.75 -10.80
N LYS A 26 -6.72 20.84 -10.75
CA LYS A 26 -7.64 19.68 -10.67
C LYS A 26 -7.45 18.67 -11.81
N TRP A 27 -7.16 19.13 -13.02
CA TRP A 27 -6.93 18.24 -14.17
C TRP A 27 -5.69 17.39 -14.04
N GLN A 28 -4.64 17.87 -13.33
CA GLN A 28 -3.42 17.11 -13.06
C GLN A 28 -3.73 15.91 -12.18
N SER A 29 -4.62 16.07 -11.18
CA SER A 29 -5.08 14.96 -10.32
C SER A 29 -5.83 13.90 -11.14
N VAL A 30 -6.69 14.31 -12.05
CA VAL A 30 -7.42 13.38 -12.94
C VAL A 30 -6.46 12.65 -13.87
N LEU A 31 -5.50 13.35 -14.46
CA LEU A 31 -4.51 12.76 -15.36
C LEU A 31 -3.60 11.77 -14.60
N ALA A 32 -3.10 12.17 -13.42
CA ALA A 32 -2.29 11.29 -12.58
C ALA A 32 -3.04 10.01 -12.18
N SER A 33 -4.33 10.14 -11.84
CA SER A 33 -5.18 8.99 -11.50
C SER A 33 -5.40 8.07 -12.71
N LEU A 34 -5.62 8.63 -13.90
CA LEU A 34 -5.75 7.85 -15.14
C LEU A 34 -4.48 7.09 -15.48
N VAL A 35 -3.33 7.77 -15.46
CA VAL A 35 -2.03 7.15 -15.73
C VAL A 35 -1.74 6.03 -14.71
N HIS A 36 -1.96 6.29 -13.42
CA HIS A 36 -1.81 5.27 -12.37
C HIS A 36 -2.72 4.06 -12.61
N SER A 37 -3.99 4.30 -12.94
CA SER A 37 -4.97 3.23 -13.20
C SER A 37 -4.58 2.37 -14.40
N ILE A 38 -4.12 2.99 -15.48
CA ILE A 38 -3.66 2.28 -16.69
C ILE A 38 -2.42 1.43 -16.37
N LEU A 39 -1.43 2.00 -15.70
CA LEU A 39 -0.21 1.28 -15.32
C LEU A 39 -0.52 0.09 -14.40
N THR A 40 -1.37 0.30 -13.40
CA THR A 40 -1.80 -0.77 -12.48
C THR A 40 -2.58 -1.85 -13.20
N PHE A 41 -3.47 -1.48 -14.12
CA PHE A 41 -4.24 -2.42 -14.92
C PHE A 41 -3.31 -3.29 -15.80
N VAL A 42 -2.39 -2.66 -16.53
CA VAL A 42 -1.42 -3.37 -17.38
C VAL A 42 -0.57 -4.33 -16.54
N ALA A 43 -0.02 -3.87 -15.42
CA ALA A 43 0.75 -4.71 -14.51
C ALA A 43 -0.08 -5.90 -14.00
N THR A 44 -1.33 -5.67 -13.59
CA THR A 44 -2.22 -6.73 -13.10
C THR A 44 -2.52 -7.77 -14.17
N VAL A 45 -2.78 -7.34 -15.41
CA VAL A 45 -3.01 -8.25 -16.53
C VAL A 45 -1.77 -9.11 -16.80
N ILE A 46 -0.57 -8.50 -16.84
CA ILE A 46 0.68 -9.23 -17.05
C ILE A 46 0.88 -10.28 -15.94
N PHE A 47 0.73 -9.90 -14.68
CA PHE A 47 0.85 -10.85 -13.56
C PHE A 47 -0.21 -11.95 -13.60
N THR A 48 -1.44 -11.62 -13.96
CA THR A 48 -2.53 -12.61 -14.05
C THR A 48 -2.24 -13.65 -15.13
N VAL A 49 -1.78 -13.21 -16.32
CA VAL A 49 -1.44 -14.12 -17.42
C VAL A 49 -0.22 -14.98 -17.04
N LEU A 50 0.80 -14.36 -16.42
CA LEU A 50 2.00 -15.06 -15.98
C LEU A 50 1.67 -16.17 -14.96
N PHE A 51 0.89 -15.84 -13.94
CA PHE A 51 0.53 -16.81 -12.90
C PHE A 51 -0.48 -17.84 -13.36
N ALA A 52 -1.38 -17.50 -14.29
CA ALA A 52 -2.32 -18.48 -14.86
C ALA A 52 -1.59 -19.62 -15.59
N GLY A 53 -0.46 -19.32 -16.25
CA GLY A 53 0.36 -20.33 -16.92
C GLY A 53 1.17 -21.23 -15.98
N LEU A 54 1.32 -20.84 -14.70
CA LEU A 54 2.13 -21.55 -13.71
C LEU A 54 1.27 -22.13 -12.56
N MET A 55 -0.05 -22.08 -12.67
CA MET A 55 -0.97 -22.71 -11.73
C MET A 55 -1.01 -24.25 -11.93
N PRO A 56 -1.15 -25.05 -10.86
CA PRO A 56 -1.35 -24.69 -9.44
C PRO A 56 -0.06 -24.45 -8.64
N GLU A 57 1.10 -24.70 -9.21
CA GLU A 57 2.41 -24.73 -8.52
C GLU A 57 2.74 -23.40 -7.82
N VAL A 58 2.42 -22.28 -8.47
CA VAL A 58 2.65 -20.93 -7.91
C VAL A 58 1.85 -20.68 -6.64
N ALA A 59 0.66 -21.26 -6.52
CA ALA A 59 -0.22 -21.05 -5.36
C ALA A 59 0.33 -21.67 -4.06
N GLU A 60 1.19 -22.67 -4.17
CA GLU A 60 1.82 -23.36 -3.02
C GLU A 60 3.13 -22.70 -2.58
N GLN A 61 3.64 -21.76 -3.37
CA GLN A 61 4.91 -21.11 -3.09
C GLN A 61 4.79 -19.95 -2.08
N THR A 62 5.75 -19.84 -1.18
CA THR A 62 5.84 -18.71 -0.23
C THR A 62 6.13 -17.39 -0.94
N LEU A 63 6.88 -17.43 -2.05
CA LEU A 63 7.24 -16.28 -2.87
C LEU A 63 6.87 -16.54 -4.34
N PRO A 64 5.59 -16.40 -4.71
CA PRO A 64 5.09 -16.72 -6.04
C PRO A 64 5.81 -15.99 -7.18
N THR A 65 6.10 -14.71 -6.99
CA THR A 65 6.78 -13.87 -7.98
C THR A 65 8.22 -14.33 -8.24
N LEU A 66 8.95 -14.69 -7.18
CA LEU A 66 10.32 -15.22 -7.32
C LEU A 66 10.32 -16.56 -8.05
N TYR A 67 9.37 -17.45 -7.70
CA TYR A 67 9.21 -18.74 -8.38
C TYR A 67 8.97 -18.56 -9.88
N ALA A 68 8.05 -17.69 -10.26
CA ALA A 68 7.74 -17.38 -11.66
C ALA A 68 8.95 -16.79 -12.40
N MET A 69 9.70 -15.89 -11.77
CA MET A 69 10.93 -15.31 -12.36
C MET A 69 12.00 -16.36 -12.57
N CYS A 70 12.24 -17.23 -11.60
CA CYS A 70 13.22 -18.32 -11.73
C CYS A 70 12.81 -19.33 -12.80
N GLY A 71 11.53 -19.60 -12.96
CA GLY A 71 11.00 -20.48 -14.02
C GLY A 71 11.21 -19.92 -15.43
N LEU A 72 11.08 -18.59 -15.61
CA LEU A 72 11.21 -17.93 -16.91
C LEU A 72 12.66 -17.57 -17.27
N LEU A 73 13.44 -17.07 -16.32
CA LEU A 73 14.78 -16.50 -16.56
C LEU A 73 15.92 -17.41 -16.08
N GLY A 74 15.56 -18.53 -15.46
CA GLY A 74 16.52 -19.45 -14.85
C GLY A 74 16.97 -19.02 -13.46
N THR A 75 17.56 -19.97 -12.72
CA THR A 75 18.00 -19.80 -11.34
C THR A 75 19.41 -19.21 -11.27
N SER A 76 19.61 -18.03 -11.84
CA SER A 76 20.88 -17.32 -11.74
C SER A 76 21.00 -16.56 -10.40
N PRO A 77 22.14 -16.62 -9.69
CA PRO A 77 22.36 -15.86 -8.47
C PRO A 77 22.16 -14.35 -8.66
N LEU A 78 22.48 -13.83 -9.84
CA LEU A 78 22.31 -12.42 -10.19
C LEU A 78 20.83 -12.03 -10.22
N ILE A 79 19.96 -12.87 -10.80
CA ILE A 79 18.50 -12.63 -10.86
C ILE A 79 17.90 -12.64 -9.48
N ILE A 80 18.29 -13.59 -8.63
CA ILE A 80 17.80 -13.70 -7.25
C ILE A 80 18.23 -12.46 -6.44
N THR A 81 19.49 -12.04 -6.57
CA THR A 81 20.01 -10.85 -5.88
C THR A 81 19.30 -9.57 -6.34
N LEU A 82 19.12 -9.41 -7.66
CA LEU A 82 18.41 -8.25 -8.21
C LEU A 82 16.96 -8.19 -7.71
N PHE A 83 16.26 -9.34 -7.73
CA PHE A 83 14.91 -9.43 -7.18
C PHE A 83 14.86 -9.07 -5.71
N ALA A 84 15.79 -9.58 -4.89
CA ALA A 84 15.84 -9.28 -3.46
C ALA A 84 16.05 -7.79 -3.19
N VAL A 85 16.98 -7.15 -3.92
CA VAL A 85 17.23 -5.70 -3.79
C VAL A 85 15.99 -4.89 -4.19
N LEU A 86 15.35 -5.22 -5.31
CA LEU A 86 14.13 -4.56 -5.76
C LEU A 86 12.98 -4.77 -4.77
N ALA A 87 12.80 -5.99 -4.25
CA ALA A 87 11.77 -6.29 -3.27
C ALA A 87 11.96 -5.49 -1.97
N ILE A 88 13.19 -5.41 -1.45
CA ILE A 88 13.52 -4.62 -0.27
C ILE A 88 13.25 -3.12 -0.54
N ALA A 89 13.68 -2.60 -1.69
CA ALA A 89 13.44 -1.21 -2.07
C ALA A 89 11.95 -0.87 -2.15
N CYS A 90 11.13 -1.75 -2.74
CA CYS A 90 9.68 -1.59 -2.80
C CYS A 90 9.03 -1.60 -1.42
N VAL A 91 9.42 -2.54 -0.55
CA VAL A 91 8.89 -2.62 0.82
C VAL A 91 9.25 -1.38 1.62
N LEU A 92 10.51 -0.93 1.56
CA LEU A 92 10.97 0.28 2.25
C LEU A 92 10.25 1.52 1.75
N SER A 93 10.13 1.70 0.43
CA SER A 93 9.40 2.83 -0.17
C SER A 93 7.96 2.88 0.30
N THR A 94 7.27 1.73 0.28
CA THR A 94 5.88 1.61 0.74
C THR A 94 5.77 1.93 2.23
N ALA A 95 6.64 1.36 3.06
CA ALA A 95 6.63 1.60 4.50
C ALA A 95 6.84 3.09 4.84
N VAL A 96 7.81 3.75 4.19
CA VAL A 96 8.07 5.19 4.39
C VAL A 96 6.87 6.02 3.99
N THR A 97 6.23 5.73 2.85
CA THR A 97 5.05 6.46 2.37
C THR A 97 3.87 6.34 3.34
N TYR A 98 3.60 5.14 3.85
CA TYR A 98 2.54 4.94 4.86
C TYR A 98 2.83 5.64 6.18
N MET A 99 4.08 5.52 6.68
CA MET A 99 4.50 6.19 7.91
C MET A 99 4.40 7.71 7.78
N TYR A 100 4.81 8.26 6.65
CA TYR A 100 4.69 9.68 6.36
C TYR A 100 3.21 10.11 6.37
N GLY A 101 2.36 9.46 5.59
CA GLY A 101 0.94 9.80 5.49
C GLY A 101 0.20 9.73 6.83
N ILE A 102 0.49 8.74 7.67
CA ILE A 102 -0.09 8.61 9.00
C ILE A 102 0.44 9.72 9.91
N SER A 103 1.75 9.96 9.93
CA SER A 103 2.37 10.94 10.83
C SER A 103 1.94 12.37 10.50
N GLU A 104 1.80 12.73 9.21
CA GLU A 104 1.32 14.06 8.79
C GLU A 104 -0.12 14.33 9.24
N ARG A 105 -0.97 13.32 9.26
CA ARG A 105 -2.37 13.47 9.68
C ARG A 105 -2.54 13.51 11.19
N TRP A 106 -1.84 12.65 11.93
CA TRP A 106 -2.06 12.49 13.36
C TRP A 106 -1.22 13.42 14.24
N ALA A 107 0.02 13.75 13.83
CA ALA A 107 0.89 14.61 14.64
C ALA A 107 0.29 15.99 14.93
N PRO A 108 -0.36 16.71 13.98
CA PRO A 108 -1.01 17.98 14.29
C PRO A 108 -2.18 17.84 15.27
N VAL A 109 -2.99 16.79 15.12
CA VAL A 109 -4.16 16.55 15.98
C VAL A 109 -3.74 16.25 17.41
N ILE A 110 -2.69 15.44 17.59
CA ILE A 110 -2.16 15.10 18.91
C ILE A 110 -1.47 16.32 19.52
N ASN A 111 -0.68 17.06 18.73
CA ASN A 111 0.01 18.26 19.20
C ASN A 111 -0.96 19.36 19.67
N ALA A 112 -2.12 19.48 19.05
CA ALA A 112 -3.16 20.41 19.49
C ALA A 112 -3.71 20.07 20.87
N LYS A 113 -3.73 18.78 21.25
CA LYS A 113 -4.19 18.31 22.58
C LYS A 113 -3.08 18.30 23.62
N VAL A 114 -1.83 18.06 23.21
CA VAL A 114 -0.67 17.95 24.10
C VAL A 114 0.48 18.81 23.53
N PRO A 115 0.44 20.13 23.76
CA PRO A 115 1.43 21.06 23.20
C PRO A 115 2.83 20.96 23.83
N ALA A 116 2.97 20.20 24.91
CA ALA A 116 4.24 20.04 25.64
C ALA A 116 5.35 19.37 24.82
N VAL A 117 4.99 18.65 23.73
CA VAL A 117 5.92 17.91 22.88
C VAL A 117 5.91 18.53 21.49
N SER A 118 7.10 18.68 20.87
CA SER A 118 7.18 19.26 19.53
C SER A 118 6.46 18.41 18.49
N LYS A 119 5.93 19.06 17.46
CA LYS A 119 5.25 18.37 16.33
C LYS A 119 6.15 17.30 15.67
N PHE A 120 7.44 17.57 15.60
CA PHE A 120 8.41 16.61 15.04
C PHE A 120 8.54 15.36 15.93
N ALA A 121 8.62 15.55 17.27
CA ALA A 121 8.72 14.42 18.18
C ALA A 121 7.47 13.53 18.11
N TRP A 122 6.27 14.10 17.93
CA TRP A 122 5.06 13.31 17.70
C TRP A 122 5.13 12.47 16.42
N LYS A 123 5.69 12.99 15.33
CA LYS A 123 5.90 12.21 14.11
C LYS A 123 6.81 11.00 14.35
N VAL A 124 7.91 11.20 15.09
CA VAL A 124 8.84 10.12 15.45
C VAL A 124 8.16 9.07 16.35
N ILE A 125 7.42 9.51 17.36
CA ILE A 125 6.70 8.61 18.26
C ILE A 125 5.69 7.74 17.50
N ILE A 126 4.93 8.35 16.59
CA ILE A 126 3.97 7.63 15.75
C ILE A 126 4.69 6.60 14.86
N ALA A 127 5.81 7.00 14.22
CA ALA A 127 6.58 6.10 13.37
C ALA A 127 7.13 4.90 14.16
N VAL A 128 7.71 5.14 15.34
CA VAL A 128 8.23 4.08 16.22
C VAL A 128 7.09 3.16 16.68
N PHE A 129 5.95 3.71 17.07
CA PHE A 129 4.79 2.92 17.47
C PHE A 129 4.35 1.96 16.37
N PHE A 130 4.20 2.45 15.13
CA PHE A 130 3.82 1.58 14.00
C PHE A 130 4.91 0.59 13.63
N ALA A 131 6.19 0.93 13.76
CA ALA A 131 7.28 -0.01 13.55
C ALA A 131 7.22 -1.17 14.57
N VAL A 132 6.97 -0.88 15.84
CA VAL A 132 6.80 -1.90 16.88
C VAL A 132 5.58 -2.77 16.59
N VAL A 133 4.45 -2.17 16.23
CA VAL A 133 3.22 -2.91 15.86
C VAL A 133 3.48 -3.83 14.66
N SER A 134 4.25 -3.37 13.66
CA SER A 134 4.63 -4.19 12.50
C SER A 134 5.50 -5.39 12.88
N ILE A 135 6.45 -5.20 13.79
CA ILE A 135 7.29 -6.30 14.30
C ILE A 135 6.45 -7.32 15.06
N LEU A 136 5.52 -6.87 15.90
CA LEU A 136 4.61 -7.75 16.61
C LEU A 136 3.65 -8.48 15.66
N GLY A 137 3.16 -7.78 14.65
CA GLY A 137 2.31 -8.34 13.59
C GLY A 137 2.97 -9.47 12.82
N ASN A 138 4.28 -9.41 12.63
CA ASN A 138 5.04 -10.47 11.94
C ASN A 138 4.92 -11.84 12.62
N LYS A 139 4.67 -11.88 13.94
CA LYS A 139 4.44 -13.14 14.68
C LYS A 139 3.13 -13.84 14.29
N ILE A 140 2.16 -13.12 13.75
CA ILE A 140 0.85 -13.66 13.32
C ILE A 140 1.00 -14.46 12.02
N GLY A 141 2.02 -14.16 11.24
CA GLY A 141 2.28 -14.78 9.94
C GLY A 141 1.71 -13.97 8.79
N LEU A 142 2.47 -13.91 7.70
CA LEU A 142 2.16 -13.10 6.53
C LEU A 142 0.81 -13.47 5.90
N ILE A 143 0.53 -14.77 5.75
CA ILE A 143 -0.70 -15.25 5.11
C ILE A 143 -1.95 -14.82 5.89
N ALA A 144 -1.92 -14.95 7.23
CA ALA A 144 -3.03 -14.54 8.07
C ALA A 144 -3.25 -13.02 8.04
N ILE A 145 -2.17 -12.23 8.08
CA ILE A 145 -2.26 -10.76 7.95
C ILE A 145 -2.85 -10.36 6.60
N VAL A 146 -2.41 -10.97 5.51
CA VAL A 146 -2.94 -10.69 4.18
C VAL A 146 -4.42 -11.07 4.10
N GLN A 147 -4.78 -12.28 4.51
CA GLN A 147 -6.14 -12.77 4.38
C GLN A 147 -7.14 -11.98 5.24
N TYR A 148 -6.85 -11.79 6.52
CA TYR A 148 -7.76 -11.09 7.44
C TYR A 148 -7.60 -9.58 7.39
N GLY A 149 -6.36 -9.08 7.27
CA GLY A 149 -6.07 -7.65 7.24
C GLY A 149 -6.62 -6.97 5.99
N TYR A 150 -6.33 -7.48 4.80
CA TYR A 150 -6.86 -6.89 3.56
C TYR A 150 -8.38 -7.05 3.42
N THR A 151 -8.94 -8.17 3.90
CA THR A 151 -10.39 -8.34 3.92
C THR A 151 -11.04 -7.33 4.86
N GLY A 152 -10.51 -7.16 6.07
CA GLY A 152 -11.00 -6.17 7.03
C GLY A 152 -10.89 -4.74 6.51
N LEU A 153 -9.74 -4.35 5.94
CA LEU A 153 -9.55 -3.06 5.30
C LEU A 153 -10.51 -2.84 4.13
N GLY A 154 -10.74 -3.87 3.31
CA GLY A 154 -11.67 -3.81 2.20
C GLY A 154 -13.11 -3.54 2.63
N VAL A 155 -13.56 -4.16 3.71
CA VAL A 155 -14.90 -3.93 4.27
C VAL A 155 -14.99 -2.55 4.93
N LEU A 156 -13.97 -2.14 5.69
CA LEU A 156 -13.93 -0.83 6.36
C LEU A 156 -13.82 0.34 5.38
N SER A 157 -13.21 0.14 4.22
CA SER A 157 -13.08 1.21 3.22
C SER A 157 -14.44 1.68 2.67
N LEU A 158 -15.42 0.81 2.61
CA LEU A 158 -16.77 1.16 2.13
C LEU A 158 -17.40 2.27 2.99
N PRO A 159 -17.60 2.09 4.31
CA PRO A 159 -18.21 3.13 5.13
C PRO A 159 -17.29 4.34 5.36
N VAL A 160 -15.98 4.15 5.41
CA VAL A 160 -15.04 5.22 5.78
C VAL A 160 -14.67 6.12 4.60
N LEU A 161 -14.60 5.60 3.38
CA LEU A 161 -14.20 6.36 2.19
C LEU A 161 -15.39 6.75 1.31
N ILE A 162 -16.30 5.82 1.06
CA ILE A 162 -17.38 6.04 0.10
C ILE A 162 -18.49 6.89 0.72
N LEU A 163 -18.91 6.61 1.95
CA LEU A 163 -19.96 7.38 2.61
C LEU A 163 -19.60 8.87 2.79
N PRO A 164 -18.45 9.25 3.37
CA PRO A 164 -18.09 10.65 3.48
C PRO A 164 -17.89 11.33 2.12
N GLY A 165 -17.30 10.61 1.15
CA GLY A 165 -17.14 11.12 -0.22
C GLY A 165 -18.48 11.46 -0.88
N TYR A 166 -19.49 10.65 -0.64
CA TYR A 166 -20.83 10.87 -1.20
C TYR A 166 -21.62 11.95 -0.47
N PHE A 167 -21.53 12.00 0.87
CA PHE A 167 -22.34 12.93 1.68
C PHE A 167 -21.67 14.29 1.95
N LEU A 168 -20.34 14.34 2.02
CA LEU A 168 -19.61 15.58 2.35
C LEU A 168 -19.13 16.35 1.12
N TYR A 169 -19.25 15.78 -0.09
CA TYR A 169 -18.99 16.49 -1.34
C TYR A 169 -20.31 16.73 -2.07
N PRO A 170 -21.16 17.67 -1.60
CA PRO A 170 -22.27 18.15 -2.41
C PRO A 170 -21.67 18.82 -3.64
N TYR A 171 -22.16 18.44 -4.79
CA TYR A 171 -21.84 18.99 -6.10
C TYR A 171 -21.69 20.52 -6.04
N ARG A 172 -20.46 21.02 -6.07
CA ARG A 172 -20.13 22.39 -6.38
C ARG A 172 -19.34 22.46 -7.66
#